data_0a3210286bbc4c99e97b7ff5aa349854
#
_entry.id   0a3210286bbc4c99e97b7ff5aa349854
#
_cell.length_a   1.000
_cell.length_b   1.000
_cell.length_c   1.000
_cell.angle_alpha   90.00
_cell.angle_beta   90.00
_cell.angle_gamma   90.00
#
_symmetry.space_group_name_H-M   'P 1'
#
loop_
_entity.id
_entity.type
_entity.pdbx_description
1 polymer ?
#
loop_
_entity_poly.entity_id
_entity_poly.type
_entity_poly.pdbx_seq_one_letter_code
_entity_poly.pdbx_strand_id
1 'polypeptide(L)'
;KANQYTETGCHHSLHPASSSYVGDGKSNVSSAKDCGVLLERIYNGTCVSSRYSREMLNLLLRQTRRWKIPAGLPSGVKVANKTGETSSVQHDMAIVFGKKTDYVICVFSRTGSEGYAVPRIKSISSTVYKYLNK
;
A
#
# COMPACT_ATOMS: atom_id res chain seq x y z
N LYS A 1 18.94 15.55 -1.63
CA LYS A 1 18.29 14.77 -2.71
C LYS A 1 16.85 15.22 -2.76
N ALA A 2 16.41 15.75 -3.92
CA ALA A 2 15.04 16.17 -4.11
C ALA A 2 14.08 15.02 -3.75
N ASN A 3 13.10 15.32 -2.91
CA ASN A 3 12.07 14.35 -2.54
C ASN A 3 11.34 13.90 -3.81
N GLN A 4 11.45 12.62 -4.15
CA GLN A 4 10.68 12.01 -5.24
C GLN A 4 9.18 11.88 -4.88
N TYR A 5 8.84 12.17 -3.63
CA TYR A 5 7.47 12.13 -3.12
C TYR A 5 6.92 13.56 -3.06
N THR A 6 6.11 13.92 -4.04
CA THR A 6 5.62 15.28 -4.19
C THR A 6 4.33 15.57 -3.43
N GLU A 7 3.63 14.50 -3.02
CA GLU A 7 2.30 14.57 -2.38
C GLU A 7 2.29 13.94 -0.99
N THR A 8 3.46 13.55 -0.46
CA THR A 8 3.59 12.93 0.86
C THR A 8 4.19 13.90 1.87
N GLY A 9 3.46 14.20 2.91
CA GLY A 9 3.92 14.90 4.11
C GLY A 9 3.92 13.97 5.30
N CYS A 10 5.11 13.61 5.78
CA CYS A 10 5.27 12.82 7.00
C CYS A 10 5.67 13.74 8.15
N HIS A 11 4.87 13.74 9.17
CA HIS A 11 5.10 14.45 10.40
C HIS A 11 5.40 13.46 11.53
N HIS A 12 6.43 13.66 12.29
CA HIS A 12 6.79 12.79 13.39
C HIS A 12 6.10 13.23 14.67
N SER A 13 5.39 12.32 15.32
CA SER A 13 4.92 12.54 16.68
C SER A 13 6.09 12.35 17.66
N LEU A 14 6.28 13.30 18.55
CA LEU A 14 7.16 13.14 19.71
C LEU A 14 6.50 12.32 20.84
N HIS A 15 5.22 11.96 20.69
CA HIS A 15 4.47 11.18 21.65
C HIS A 15 4.19 9.76 21.16
N PRO A 16 4.85 8.72 21.73
CA PRO A 16 4.69 7.33 21.30
C PRO A 16 3.28 6.76 21.43
N ALA A 17 2.40 7.42 22.21
CA ALA A 17 1.05 6.93 22.47
C ALA A 17 0.01 7.32 21.43
N SER A 18 0.35 8.14 20.43
CA SER A 18 -0.59 8.59 19.40
C SER A 18 -0.18 8.06 18.03
N SER A 19 -0.88 7.06 17.53
CA SER A 19 -0.59 6.41 16.23
C SER A 19 -0.84 7.30 15.00
N SER A 20 -1.43 8.47 15.16
CA SER A 20 -1.78 9.38 14.05
C SER A 20 -1.47 10.85 14.35
N TYR A 21 -0.98 11.17 15.53
CA TYR A 21 -0.73 12.55 15.90
C TYR A 21 0.68 12.98 15.53
N VAL A 22 0.73 14.04 14.81
CA VAL A 22 1.95 14.73 14.44
C VAL A 22 2.07 15.93 15.36
N GLY A 23 3.14 16.03 16.10
CA GLY A 23 3.31 17.04 17.14
C GLY A 23 3.17 18.50 16.71
N ASP A 24 2.99 18.78 15.43
CA ASP A 24 2.74 20.10 14.86
C ASP A 24 1.25 20.38 14.53
N GLY A 25 0.34 19.49 14.94
CA GLY A 25 -1.09 19.60 14.67
C GLY A 25 -1.51 19.26 13.26
N LYS A 26 -0.60 18.79 12.39
CA LYS A 26 -0.91 18.39 11.02
C LYS A 26 -1.07 16.89 10.88
N SER A 27 -1.93 16.44 9.99
CA SER A 27 -2.10 15.03 9.65
C SER A 27 -1.05 14.58 8.64
N ASN A 28 -0.63 13.33 8.73
CA ASN A 28 0.14 12.70 7.65
C ASN A 28 -0.72 12.61 6.39
N VAL A 29 -0.15 12.98 5.25
CA VAL A 29 -0.80 12.92 3.94
C VAL A 29 0.05 12.12 2.97
N SER A 30 -0.58 11.45 2.02
CA SER A 30 0.08 10.76 0.93
C SER A 30 -0.87 10.59 -0.25
N SER A 31 -0.34 10.13 -1.37
CA SER A 31 -1.11 9.78 -2.57
C SER A 31 -0.85 8.35 -3.01
N ALA A 32 -1.76 7.82 -3.83
CA ALA A 32 -1.56 6.51 -4.45
C ALA A 32 -0.29 6.47 -5.31
N LYS A 33 0.06 7.58 -5.97
CA LYS A 33 1.28 7.72 -6.77
C LYS A 33 2.53 7.60 -5.92
N ASP A 34 2.65 8.38 -4.84
CA ASP A 34 3.82 8.36 -3.96
C ASP A 34 3.99 7.01 -3.26
N CYS A 35 2.88 6.40 -2.84
CA CYS A 35 2.89 5.04 -2.30
C CYS A 35 3.34 4.01 -3.34
N GLY A 36 2.94 4.17 -4.60
CA GLY A 36 3.40 3.33 -5.70
C GLY A 36 4.91 3.43 -5.92
N VAL A 37 5.46 4.64 -5.97
CA VAL A 37 6.91 4.88 -6.07
C VAL A 37 7.66 4.25 -4.90
N LEU A 38 7.12 4.34 -3.67
CA LEU A 38 7.74 3.70 -2.51
C LEU A 38 7.79 2.18 -2.65
N LEU A 39 6.67 1.55 -3.04
CA LEU A 39 6.60 0.10 -3.23
C LEU A 39 7.50 -0.38 -4.36
N GLU A 40 7.59 0.37 -5.47
CA GLU A 40 8.51 0.08 -6.56
C GLU A 40 9.98 0.11 -6.09
N ARG A 41 10.36 1.10 -5.29
CA ARG A 41 11.71 1.19 -4.72
C ARG A 41 12.00 0.04 -3.74
N ILE A 42 11.02 -0.39 -2.97
CA ILE A 42 11.14 -1.56 -2.09
C ILE A 42 11.34 -2.82 -2.94
N TYR A 43 10.54 -3.00 -3.98
CA TYR A 43 10.65 -4.13 -4.90
C TYR A 43 12.03 -4.20 -5.58
N ASN A 44 12.50 -3.05 -6.09
CA ASN A 44 13.78 -2.93 -6.80
C ASN A 44 15.02 -2.94 -5.88
N GLY A 45 14.84 -3.00 -4.56
CA GLY A 45 15.96 -3.01 -3.62
C GLY A 45 16.64 -1.65 -3.44
N THR A 46 16.00 -0.54 -3.83
CA THR A 46 16.56 0.82 -3.85
C THR A 46 15.99 1.75 -2.78
N CYS A 47 15.12 1.25 -1.91
CA CYS A 47 14.61 2.01 -0.77
C CYS A 47 15.60 1.96 0.39
N VAL A 48 16.31 3.06 0.64
CA VAL A 48 17.41 3.21 1.60
C VAL A 48 18.64 2.38 1.20
N SER A 49 18.50 1.05 1.24
CA SER A 49 19.49 0.08 0.77
C SER A 49 18.80 -1.23 0.37
N SER A 50 19.50 -2.11 -0.31
CA SER A 50 18.99 -3.44 -0.69
C SER A 50 18.65 -4.30 0.53
N ARG A 51 19.40 -4.17 1.63
CA ARG A 51 19.10 -4.83 2.91
C ARG A 51 17.77 -4.35 3.49
N TYR A 52 17.62 -3.04 3.66
CA TYR A 52 16.39 -2.47 4.24
C TYR A 52 15.18 -2.67 3.33
N SER A 53 15.34 -2.63 2.01
CA SER A 53 14.28 -2.96 1.07
C SER A 53 13.77 -4.39 1.26
N ARG A 54 14.67 -5.36 1.44
CA ARG A 54 14.28 -6.76 1.74
C ARG A 54 13.56 -6.89 3.08
N GLU A 55 14.03 -6.19 4.10
CA GLU A 55 13.38 -6.20 5.42
C GLU A 55 11.96 -5.63 5.33
N MET A 56 11.77 -4.50 4.65
CA MET A 56 10.46 -3.89 4.40
C MET A 56 9.54 -4.81 3.58
N LEU A 57 10.07 -5.42 2.51
CA LEU A 57 9.31 -6.37 1.70
C LEU A 57 8.85 -7.57 2.53
N ASN A 58 9.72 -8.12 3.38
CA ASN A 58 9.39 -9.24 4.26
C ASN A 58 8.31 -8.86 5.30
N LEU A 59 8.32 -7.62 5.80
CA LEU A 59 7.26 -7.12 6.69
C LEU A 59 5.92 -7.04 5.94
N LEU A 60 5.91 -6.49 4.73
CA LEU A 60 4.70 -6.39 3.90
C LEU A 60 4.15 -7.76 3.51
N LEU A 61 5.00 -8.74 3.26
CA LEU A 61 4.60 -10.12 2.95
C LEU A 61 3.93 -10.83 4.14
N ARG A 62 4.27 -10.46 5.37
CA ARG A 62 3.67 -11.01 6.60
C ARG A 62 2.37 -10.32 7.01
N GLN A 63 1.84 -9.39 6.20
CA GLN A 63 0.58 -8.71 6.48
C GLN A 63 -0.57 -9.71 6.61
N THR A 64 -1.31 -9.60 7.72
CA THR A 64 -2.47 -10.44 8.02
C THR A 64 -3.79 -9.86 7.51
N ARG A 65 -3.84 -8.54 7.26
CA ARG A 65 -5.03 -7.85 6.72
C ARG A 65 -5.10 -8.05 5.20
N ARG A 66 -5.88 -9.06 4.77
CA ARG A 66 -5.86 -9.54 3.38
C ARG A 66 -7.20 -9.44 2.66
N TRP A 67 -8.18 -8.73 3.19
CA TRP A 67 -9.55 -8.71 2.66
C TRP A 67 -9.82 -7.70 1.53
N LYS A 68 -8.81 -6.91 1.12
CA LYS A 68 -8.92 -5.93 0.03
C LYS A 68 -8.20 -6.42 -1.23
N ILE A 69 -7.07 -5.85 -1.62
CA ILE A 69 -6.32 -6.27 -2.82
C ILE A 69 -6.05 -7.78 -2.84
N PRO A 70 -5.51 -8.41 -1.77
CA PRO A 70 -5.23 -9.84 -1.81
C PRO A 70 -6.48 -10.70 -2.02
N ALA A 71 -7.63 -10.28 -1.49
CA ALA A 71 -8.89 -11.02 -1.63
C ALA A 71 -9.51 -10.94 -3.04
N GLY A 72 -8.99 -10.09 -3.92
CA GLY A 72 -9.37 -10.04 -5.34
C GLY A 72 -8.51 -10.91 -6.26
N LEU A 73 -7.50 -11.59 -5.72
CA LEU A 73 -6.53 -12.37 -6.47
C LEU A 73 -6.80 -13.87 -6.39
N PRO A 74 -6.32 -14.67 -7.36
CA PRO A 74 -6.37 -16.12 -7.26
C PRO A 74 -5.66 -16.65 -6.01
N SER A 75 -6.10 -17.80 -5.51
CA SER A 75 -5.45 -18.48 -4.39
C SER A 75 -3.97 -18.76 -4.70
N GLY A 76 -3.12 -18.59 -3.71
CA GLY A 76 -1.67 -18.83 -3.83
C GLY A 76 -0.85 -17.68 -4.41
N VAL A 77 -1.47 -16.62 -4.92
CA VAL A 77 -0.72 -15.43 -5.37
C VAL A 77 -0.06 -14.76 -4.18
N LYS A 78 1.27 -14.61 -4.26
CA LYS A 78 2.07 -13.93 -3.24
C LYS A 78 1.85 -12.43 -3.34
N VAL A 79 1.56 -11.79 -2.21
CA VAL A 79 1.24 -10.36 -2.13
C VAL A 79 1.89 -9.74 -0.91
N ALA A 80 2.60 -8.66 -1.11
CA ALA A 80 3.11 -7.80 -0.05
C ALA A 80 2.22 -6.55 -0.01
N ASN A 81 1.40 -6.38 1.04
CA ASN A 81 0.43 -5.29 1.09
C ASN A 81 0.43 -4.51 2.40
N LYS A 82 -0.12 -3.30 2.35
CA LYS A 82 -0.41 -2.45 3.52
C LYS A 82 -1.75 -1.76 3.33
N THR A 83 -2.66 -2.02 4.25
CA THR A 83 -3.97 -1.37 4.31
C THR A 83 -3.93 -0.05 5.07
N GLY A 84 -4.91 0.82 4.83
CA GLY A 84 -5.20 2.02 5.61
C GLY A 84 -6.71 2.20 5.75
N GLU A 85 -7.18 2.32 6.98
CA GLU A 85 -8.59 2.49 7.29
C GLU A 85 -8.78 3.60 8.33
N THR A 86 -9.75 4.46 8.08
CA THR A 86 -10.29 5.42 9.05
C THR A 86 -11.81 5.53 8.85
N SER A 87 -12.48 6.36 9.63
CA SER A 87 -13.90 6.69 9.44
C SER A 87 -14.20 7.34 8.07
N SER A 88 -13.20 7.84 7.36
CA SER A 88 -13.36 8.58 6.11
C SER A 88 -12.67 7.96 4.90
N VAL A 89 -11.81 6.94 5.08
CA VAL A 89 -11.05 6.33 3.99
C VAL A 89 -10.92 4.83 4.13
N GLN A 90 -10.82 4.17 2.98
CA GLN A 90 -10.46 2.74 2.85
C GLN A 90 -9.40 2.61 1.77
N HIS A 91 -8.18 2.27 2.16
CA HIS A 91 -7.03 2.16 1.26
C HIS A 91 -6.42 0.77 1.29
N ASP A 92 -5.79 0.38 0.21
CA ASP A 92 -4.82 -0.72 0.16
C ASP A 92 -3.78 -0.45 -0.93
N MET A 93 -2.55 -0.84 -0.66
CA MET A 93 -1.45 -0.80 -1.62
C MET A 93 -0.67 -2.11 -1.56
N ALA A 94 -0.20 -2.60 -2.70
CA ALA A 94 0.45 -3.90 -2.76
C ALA A 94 1.50 -4.01 -3.86
N ILE A 95 2.50 -4.85 -3.61
CA ILE A 95 3.31 -5.52 -4.61
C ILE A 95 2.70 -6.89 -4.82
N VAL A 96 2.26 -7.17 -6.03
CA VAL A 96 1.67 -8.46 -6.42
C VAL A 96 2.67 -9.23 -7.24
N PHE A 97 3.02 -10.43 -6.79
CA PHE A 97 3.91 -11.34 -7.51
C PHE A 97 3.05 -12.21 -8.42
N GLY A 98 2.90 -11.74 -9.65
CA GLY A 98 2.03 -12.37 -10.63
C GLY A 98 2.67 -13.60 -11.29
N LYS A 99 1.86 -14.37 -12.00
CA LYS A 99 2.35 -15.57 -12.71
C LYS A 99 3.24 -15.22 -13.91
N LYS A 100 2.91 -14.14 -14.61
CA LYS A 100 3.65 -13.64 -15.77
C LYS A 100 4.31 -12.30 -15.53
N THR A 101 3.68 -11.46 -14.72
CA THR A 101 4.14 -10.08 -14.46
C THR A 101 3.91 -9.71 -13.02
N ASP A 102 4.99 -9.29 -12.34
CA ASP A 102 4.91 -8.62 -11.05
C ASP A 102 4.48 -7.16 -11.28
N TYR A 103 3.71 -6.61 -10.34
CA TYR A 103 3.27 -5.22 -10.44
C TYR A 103 2.97 -4.59 -9.10
N VAL A 104 2.96 -3.27 -9.08
CA VAL A 104 2.49 -2.47 -7.94
C VAL A 104 1.08 -1.98 -8.23
N ILE A 105 0.22 -2.05 -7.24
CA ILE A 105 -1.14 -1.53 -7.28
C ILE A 105 -1.45 -0.77 -6.00
N CYS A 106 -1.99 0.46 -6.14
CA CYS A 106 -2.43 1.29 -5.03
C CYS A 106 -3.86 1.74 -5.30
N VAL A 107 -4.78 1.41 -4.41
CA VAL A 107 -6.20 1.80 -4.50
C VAL A 107 -6.56 2.61 -3.28
N PHE A 108 -6.81 3.90 -3.48
CA PHE A 108 -7.20 4.84 -2.45
C PHE A 108 -8.64 5.29 -2.65
N SER A 109 -9.38 5.37 -1.57
CA SER A 109 -10.81 5.70 -1.59
C SER A 109 -11.12 6.75 -0.51
N ARG A 110 -11.97 7.71 -0.84
CA ARG A 110 -12.47 8.75 0.08
C ARG A 110 -13.80 8.35 0.70
N THR A 111 -13.90 7.12 1.21
CA THR A 111 -15.06 6.66 1.97
C THR A 111 -14.61 5.73 3.08
N GLY A 112 -15.17 5.90 4.27
CA GLY A 112 -14.98 4.98 5.40
C GLY A 112 -15.84 3.71 5.30
N SER A 113 -16.80 3.66 4.37
CA SER A 113 -17.67 2.50 4.21
C SER A 113 -16.93 1.30 3.63
N GLU A 114 -16.68 0.29 4.46
CA GLU A 114 -16.12 -0.99 4.03
C GLU A 114 -17.01 -1.69 3.01
N GLY A 115 -18.33 -1.72 3.25
CA GLY A 115 -19.29 -2.35 2.37
C GLY A 115 -19.31 -1.76 0.96
N TYR A 116 -18.95 -0.48 0.84
CA TYR A 116 -18.82 0.19 -0.45
C TYR A 116 -17.44 0.00 -1.09
N ALA A 117 -16.36 0.25 -0.33
CA ALA A 117 -15.00 0.31 -0.87
C ALA A 117 -14.39 -1.07 -1.11
N VAL A 118 -14.55 -2.01 -0.16
CA VAL A 118 -13.86 -3.31 -0.23
C VAL A 118 -14.25 -4.12 -1.46
N PRO A 119 -15.52 -4.27 -1.84
CA PRO A 119 -15.89 -4.98 -3.07
C PRO A 119 -15.27 -4.36 -4.32
N ARG A 120 -15.15 -3.02 -4.37
CA ARG A 120 -14.57 -2.30 -5.50
C ARG A 120 -13.06 -2.49 -5.57
N ILE A 121 -12.36 -2.42 -4.44
CA ILE A 121 -10.92 -2.69 -4.37
C ILE A 121 -10.62 -4.13 -4.84
N LYS A 122 -11.41 -5.11 -4.41
CA LYS A 122 -11.31 -6.51 -4.87
C LYS A 122 -11.54 -6.65 -6.37
N SER A 123 -12.57 -6.00 -6.89
CA SER A 123 -12.90 -6.02 -8.32
C SER A 123 -11.77 -5.41 -9.17
N ILE A 124 -11.24 -4.25 -8.76
CA ILE A 124 -10.09 -3.61 -9.43
C ILE A 124 -8.88 -4.55 -9.41
N SER A 125 -8.56 -5.12 -8.24
CA SER A 125 -7.44 -6.06 -8.10
C SER A 125 -7.57 -7.26 -9.03
N SER A 126 -8.75 -7.88 -9.07
CA SER A 126 -9.05 -9.02 -9.96
C SER A 126 -8.90 -8.66 -11.44
N THR A 127 -9.43 -7.51 -11.85
CA THR A 127 -9.38 -7.04 -13.24
C THR A 127 -7.95 -6.78 -13.68
N VAL A 128 -7.16 -6.06 -12.88
CA VAL A 128 -5.75 -5.77 -13.18
C VAL A 128 -4.94 -7.06 -13.27
N TYR A 129 -5.13 -7.98 -12.31
CA TYR A 129 -4.43 -9.27 -12.33
C TYR A 129 -4.71 -10.06 -13.61
N LYS A 130 -5.98 -10.20 -13.96
CA LYS A 130 -6.40 -10.90 -15.18
C LYS A 130 -5.83 -10.27 -16.45
N TYR A 131 -5.73 -8.95 -16.50
CA TYR A 131 -5.17 -8.25 -17.62
C TYR A 131 -3.66 -8.49 -17.78
N LEU A 132 -2.90 -8.35 -16.69
CA LEU A 132 -1.44 -8.44 -16.70
C LEU A 132 -0.90 -9.88 -16.72
N ASN A 133 -1.71 -10.86 -16.30
CA ASN A 133 -1.30 -12.26 -16.14
C ASN A 133 -2.10 -13.23 -17.03
N LYS A 134 -2.58 -12.74 -18.18
CA LYS A 134 -3.25 -13.56 -19.21
C LYS A 134 -2.34 -14.65 -19.78
#